data_1e99b24d7331ce00244a0745e4a69cc7
#
_entry.id   1e99b24d7331ce00244a0745e4a69cc7
#
_cell.length_a   1.000
_cell.length_b   1.000
_cell.length_c   1.000
_cell.angle_alpha   90.00
_cell.angle_beta   90.00
_cell.angle_gamma   90.00
#
_symmetry.space_group_name_H-M   'P 1'
#
loop_
_entity.id
_entity.type
_entity.pdbx_description
1 polymer ?
#
loop_
_entity_poly.entity_id
_entity_poly.type
_entity_poly.pdbx_seq_one_letter_code
_entity_poly.pdbx_strand_id
1 'polypeptide(L)'
;MKYAMDVKVNLRPVFSNLVHSDYWEGPCRVGPEETGTPEYEKRLGKEQFKIWYEELKENIDQTRCNIMEPVYIEFNESFVVSDKEFEKLIPENHEVDLYLITYRVPGIEWLNKPISMINLGPTPIDLIGYYRDIGLEAYMAHDFEEYNRILTNLQVKKAVANTKILILSNAEQTPASVNTSTYDLTGLFRRYGIRNNRIDFRQIMKYYDATPADEVIEKEAEELYQGAKKSDIKEEYIRNDLRYFHAVRKMMEQYDCNAFTTPCKELCASRLPWQNKFVPCLCHSLNKDDRIPSACEEDLAVWMAMMMMMYLTRQSVFMGNPVLVLKGSKTLEQLGMPNLLTQPGQTFDRDVLEIHHAVPGRKMNGYDQPEQDYELAPFTTHGWGTHYHVDMNENQGQVVTFGRFNRQGTKMMVAVGHTIGCEFRPVYCSPAVYYDVEGGAREFRQALAKGGYGHHQAVIYGNHVKELQELAEVVGFEVEYFH
;
A
#
# COMPACT_ATOMS: atom_id res chain seq x y z
N MET A 1 -8.06 -16.54 4.88
CA MET A 1 -7.11 -15.42 5.09
C MET A 1 -7.84 -14.09 4.90
N LYS A 2 -7.60 -13.08 5.75
CA LYS A 2 -8.16 -11.73 5.61
C LYS A 2 -7.13 -10.84 4.91
N TYR A 3 -7.54 -10.13 3.86
CA TYR A 3 -6.66 -9.15 3.21
C TYR A 3 -6.56 -7.89 4.08
N ALA A 4 -5.34 -7.42 4.31
CA ALA A 4 -5.14 -6.19 5.09
C ALA A 4 -5.76 -4.96 4.39
N MET A 5 -5.73 -4.94 3.06
CA MET A 5 -6.29 -3.86 2.23
C MET A 5 -7.82 -3.70 2.38
N ASP A 6 -8.53 -4.75 2.82
CA ASP A 6 -10.00 -4.73 2.93
C ASP A 6 -10.51 -4.15 4.26
N VAL A 7 -9.60 -3.80 5.19
CA VAL A 7 -10.02 -3.12 6.41
C VAL A 7 -10.54 -1.72 6.09
N LYS A 8 -11.56 -1.31 6.83
CA LYS A 8 -12.17 0.01 6.68
C LYS A 8 -12.04 0.81 7.97
N VAL A 9 -12.00 2.13 7.85
CA VAL A 9 -12.09 3.06 8.98
C VAL A 9 -13.52 3.07 9.51
N ASN A 10 -13.73 2.83 10.78
CA ASN A 10 -15.02 3.00 11.42
C ASN A 10 -15.17 4.46 11.85
N LEU A 11 -15.92 5.21 11.05
CA LEU A 11 -16.19 6.63 11.23
C LEU A 11 -17.49 6.82 12.02
N ARG A 12 -17.42 7.48 13.17
CA ARG A 12 -18.60 7.84 13.94
C ARG A 12 -18.92 9.32 13.82
N PRO A 13 -19.99 9.68 13.09
CA PRO A 13 -20.43 11.07 12.99
C PRO A 13 -21.09 11.55 14.28
N VAL A 14 -20.71 12.75 14.73
CA VAL A 14 -21.30 13.41 15.91
C VAL A 14 -21.75 14.80 15.52
N PHE A 15 -23.04 15.02 15.53
CA PHE A 15 -23.64 16.33 15.36
C PHE A 15 -23.87 16.96 16.72
N SER A 16 -23.22 18.07 16.98
CA SER A 16 -23.36 18.80 18.24
C SER A 16 -24.16 20.09 18.00
N ASN A 17 -25.19 20.30 18.78
CA ASN A 17 -26.09 21.42 18.71
C ASN A 17 -26.06 22.24 20.00
N LEU A 18 -25.73 23.54 19.87
CA LEU A 18 -25.87 24.49 20.96
C LEU A 18 -27.34 24.84 21.13
N VAL A 19 -27.84 24.62 22.34
CA VAL A 19 -29.20 24.99 22.73
C VAL A 19 -29.12 25.84 24.01
N HIS A 20 -29.50 27.10 23.91
CA HIS A 20 -29.50 27.98 25.07
C HIS A 20 -30.55 27.56 26.10
N SER A 21 -30.27 27.87 27.35
CA SER A 21 -31.18 27.52 28.47
C SER A 21 -32.44 28.37 28.48
N ASP A 22 -32.41 29.57 27.95
CA ASP A 22 -33.51 30.52 27.85
C ASP A 22 -33.38 31.32 26.55
N TYR A 23 -34.31 32.23 26.30
CA TYR A 23 -34.25 33.14 25.17
C TYR A 23 -32.88 33.85 25.09
N TRP A 24 -32.25 33.76 23.93
CA TRP A 24 -30.96 34.37 23.72
C TRP A 24 -30.98 35.46 22.66
N GLU A 25 -30.42 36.62 22.97
CA GLU A 25 -30.18 37.69 22.05
C GLU A 25 -28.74 38.20 22.18
N GLY A 26 -28.08 38.29 21.02
CA GLY A 26 -26.69 38.73 21.01
C GLY A 26 -26.22 39.17 19.61
N PRO A 27 -24.99 39.67 19.48
CA PRO A 27 -24.50 40.26 18.22
C PRO A 27 -24.44 39.23 17.07
N CYS A 28 -24.39 37.95 17.36
CA CYS A 28 -24.34 36.87 16.36
C CYS A 28 -25.70 36.27 16.01
N ARG A 29 -26.76 36.70 16.67
CA ARG A 29 -28.14 36.25 16.33
C ARG A 29 -28.63 36.93 15.09
N VAL A 30 -29.07 36.15 14.14
CA VAL A 30 -29.66 36.63 12.88
C VAL A 30 -31.04 35.99 12.71
N GLY A 31 -32.06 36.84 12.43
CA GLY A 31 -33.39 36.38 12.14
C GLY A 31 -34.49 36.98 13.04
N PRO A 32 -35.74 36.56 12.89
CA PRO A 32 -36.87 36.96 13.70
C PRO A 32 -36.70 36.61 15.19
N GLU A 33 -37.45 37.26 16.08
CA GLU A 33 -37.37 37.06 17.52
C GLU A 33 -37.51 35.60 17.95
N GLU A 34 -38.41 34.85 17.31
CA GLU A 34 -38.62 33.41 17.55
C GLU A 34 -37.37 32.56 17.37
N THR A 35 -36.38 33.00 16.58
CA THR A 35 -35.13 32.24 16.35
C THR A 35 -34.18 32.24 17.56
N GLY A 36 -34.44 33.07 18.57
CA GLY A 36 -33.69 33.07 19.84
C GLY A 36 -34.25 32.12 20.90
N THR A 37 -35.23 31.30 20.60
CA THR A 37 -35.86 30.40 21.56
C THR A 37 -35.18 29.00 21.57
N PRO A 38 -35.05 28.35 22.74
CA PRO A 38 -34.52 26.97 22.83
C PRO A 38 -35.30 25.98 21.95
N GLU A 39 -36.61 26.13 21.82
CA GLU A 39 -37.47 25.26 21.00
C GLU A 39 -37.12 25.38 19.52
N TYR A 40 -36.87 26.58 19.03
CA TYR A 40 -36.44 26.81 17.65
C TYR A 40 -35.04 26.18 17.41
N GLU A 41 -34.07 26.41 18.29
CA GLU A 41 -32.73 25.86 18.17
C GLU A 41 -32.73 24.34 18.16
N LYS A 42 -33.53 23.67 19.01
CA LYS A 42 -33.69 22.22 19.03
C LYS A 42 -34.32 21.70 17.74
N ARG A 43 -35.34 22.37 17.21
CA ARG A 43 -36.00 21.96 15.97
C ARG A 43 -35.02 22.10 14.78
N LEU A 44 -34.41 23.26 14.66
CA LEU A 44 -33.44 23.54 13.59
C LEU A 44 -32.25 22.55 13.64
N GLY A 45 -31.69 22.31 14.82
CA GLY A 45 -30.58 21.37 14.98
C GLY A 45 -30.92 19.96 14.53
N LYS A 46 -32.14 19.47 14.82
CA LYS A 46 -32.61 18.16 14.35
C LYS A 46 -32.83 18.09 12.84
N GLU A 47 -33.28 19.18 12.22
CA GLU A 47 -33.43 19.27 10.79
C GLU A 47 -32.07 19.30 10.09
N GLN A 48 -31.14 20.12 10.59
CA GLN A 48 -29.76 20.19 10.09
C GLN A 48 -29.00 18.87 10.25
N PHE A 49 -29.19 18.18 11.37
CA PHE A 49 -28.59 16.86 11.60
C PHE A 49 -28.98 15.85 10.51
N LYS A 50 -30.28 15.81 10.12
CA LYS A 50 -30.74 14.90 9.07
C LYS A 50 -30.11 15.23 7.72
N ILE A 51 -30.10 16.51 7.35
CA ILE A 51 -29.51 16.98 6.08
C ILE A 51 -28.03 16.64 6.03
N TRP A 52 -27.29 16.98 7.07
CA TRP A 52 -25.87 16.71 7.19
C TRP A 52 -25.54 15.20 7.10
N TYR A 53 -26.35 14.35 7.74
CA TYR A 53 -26.10 12.91 7.70
C TYR A 53 -26.36 12.30 6.33
N GLU A 54 -27.39 12.76 5.61
CA GLU A 54 -27.61 12.34 4.22
C GLU A 54 -26.44 12.79 3.32
N GLU A 55 -25.97 14.03 3.49
CA GLU A 55 -24.82 14.56 2.76
C GLU A 55 -23.55 13.74 3.01
N LEU A 56 -23.30 13.29 4.25
CA LEU A 56 -22.18 12.39 4.56
C LEU A 56 -22.30 11.07 3.79
N LYS A 57 -23.47 10.45 3.77
CA LYS A 57 -23.67 9.16 3.09
C LYS A 57 -23.46 9.25 1.57
N GLU A 58 -23.76 10.40 0.99
CA GLU A 58 -23.59 10.63 -0.44
C GLU A 58 -22.15 10.92 -0.85
N ASN A 59 -21.37 11.57 0.00
CA ASN A 59 -20.06 12.12 -0.37
C ASN A 59 -18.87 11.39 0.24
N ILE A 60 -19.06 10.58 1.29
CA ILE A 60 -17.96 9.79 1.91
C ILE A 60 -17.67 8.53 1.08
N ASP A 61 -16.39 8.29 0.81
CA ASP A 61 -15.93 7.06 0.15
C ASP A 61 -16.11 5.84 1.05
N GLN A 62 -17.25 5.15 0.90
CA GLN A 62 -17.56 3.95 1.65
C GLN A 62 -16.77 2.71 1.22
N THR A 63 -15.91 2.81 0.21
CA THR A 63 -14.94 1.74 -0.09
C THR A 63 -13.81 1.72 0.92
N ARG A 64 -13.50 2.85 1.56
CA ARG A 64 -12.44 3.05 2.55
C ARG A 64 -12.95 3.12 3.99
N CYS A 65 -14.23 3.42 4.18
CA CYS A 65 -14.79 3.71 5.50
C CYS A 65 -16.16 3.03 5.70
N ASN A 66 -16.46 2.70 6.96
CA ASN A 66 -17.80 2.35 7.42
C ASN A 66 -18.35 3.54 8.21
N ILE A 67 -19.46 4.11 7.78
CA ILE A 67 -20.17 5.15 8.53
C ILE A 67 -21.01 4.44 9.60
N MET A 68 -20.66 4.64 10.87
CA MET A 68 -21.41 4.11 12.03
C MET A 68 -22.66 4.95 12.27
N GLU A 69 -23.57 4.46 13.14
CA GLU A 69 -24.75 5.22 13.56
C GLU A 69 -24.34 6.59 14.10
N PRO A 70 -24.94 7.69 13.57
CA PRO A 70 -24.57 9.03 13.97
C PRO A 70 -25.12 9.34 15.37
N VAL A 71 -24.45 10.22 16.07
CA VAL A 71 -24.86 10.70 17.40
C VAL A 71 -25.25 12.15 17.33
N TYR A 72 -26.43 12.48 17.88
CA TYR A 72 -26.88 13.85 18.08
C TYR A 72 -26.74 14.23 19.55
N ILE A 73 -26.00 15.32 19.83
CA ILE A 73 -25.70 15.81 21.17
C ILE A 73 -26.16 17.26 21.32
N GLU A 74 -26.84 17.55 22.42
CA GLU A 74 -27.16 18.92 22.83
C GLU A 74 -26.24 19.38 23.96
N PHE A 75 -25.77 20.61 23.90
CA PHE A 75 -25.03 21.27 24.97
C PHE A 75 -25.52 22.72 25.10
N ASN A 76 -25.32 23.33 26.26
CA ASN A 76 -25.79 24.68 26.54
C ASN A 76 -24.67 25.74 26.40
N GLU A 77 -25.03 27.00 26.63
CA GLU A 77 -24.12 28.16 26.55
C GLU A 77 -22.96 28.10 27.55
N SER A 78 -22.99 27.25 28.54
CA SER A 78 -21.87 27.00 29.44
C SER A 78 -20.85 26.02 28.85
N PHE A 79 -21.07 25.50 27.63
CA PHE A 79 -20.25 24.49 26.96
C PHE A 79 -20.08 23.21 27.80
N VAL A 80 -21.13 22.83 28.49
CA VAL A 80 -21.20 21.59 29.27
C VAL A 80 -22.16 20.61 28.61
N VAL A 81 -21.72 19.38 28.41
CA VAL A 81 -22.57 18.27 28.02
C VAL A 81 -23.04 17.55 29.31
N SER A 82 -24.33 17.29 29.43
CA SER A 82 -24.82 16.48 30.53
C SER A 82 -24.34 15.02 30.44
N ASP A 83 -24.24 14.34 31.58
CA ASP A 83 -23.87 12.92 31.62
C ASP A 83 -24.71 12.08 30.65
N LYS A 84 -26.04 12.33 30.61
CA LYS A 84 -26.96 11.65 29.71
C LYS A 84 -26.64 11.85 28.22
N GLU A 85 -26.24 13.04 27.85
CA GLU A 85 -25.83 13.33 26.45
C GLU A 85 -24.47 12.68 26.13
N PHE A 86 -23.51 12.74 27.07
CA PHE A 86 -22.20 12.15 26.91
C PHE A 86 -22.25 10.62 26.84
N GLU A 87 -23.11 9.99 27.61
CA GLU A 87 -23.35 8.53 27.61
C GLU A 87 -23.70 7.99 26.21
N LYS A 88 -24.25 8.81 25.29
CA LYS A 88 -24.52 8.42 23.91
C LYS A 88 -23.25 8.11 23.10
N LEU A 89 -22.09 8.62 23.49
CA LEU A 89 -20.79 8.39 22.82
C LEU A 89 -20.09 7.11 23.29
N ILE A 90 -20.46 6.59 24.47
CA ILE A 90 -19.77 5.47 25.10
C ILE A 90 -20.02 4.13 24.37
N PRO A 91 -21.27 3.79 23.94
CA PRO A 91 -21.52 2.54 23.25
C PRO A 91 -20.65 2.43 22.00
N GLU A 92 -20.05 1.25 21.81
CA GLU A 92 -19.19 0.94 20.65
C GLU A 92 -17.94 1.83 20.47
N ASN A 93 -17.60 2.68 21.47
CA ASN A 93 -16.40 3.52 21.39
C ASN A 93 -15.12 2.70 21.08
N HIS A 94 -15.04 1.44 21.53
CA HIS A 94 -13.91 0.57 21.26
C HIS A 94 -13.77 0.24 19.77
N GLU A 95 -14.85 0.28 18.98
CA GLU A 95 -14.85 0.03 17.53
C GLU A 95 -14.57 1.28 16.71
N VAL A 96 -14.73 2.49 17.30
CA VAL A 96 -14.51 3.75 16.59
C VAL A 96 -13.03 3.95 16.29
N ASP A 97 -12.71 4.24 15.03
CA ASP A 97 -11.36 4.65 14.60
C ASP A 97 -11.23 6.17 14.48
N LEU A 98 -12.33 6.87 14.15
CA LEU A 98 -12.36 8.32 13.93
C LEU A 98 -13.72 8.89 14.28
N TYR A 99 -13.75 9.99 15.03
CA TYR A 99 -14.92 10.82 15.22
C TYR A 99 -14.94 11.96 14.18
N LEU A 100 -16.06 12.16 13.51
CA LEU A 100 -16.34 13.36 12.70
C LEU A 100 -17.32 14.24 13.45
N ILE A 101 -16.87 15.39 13.91
CA ILE A 101 -17.69 16.35 14.68
C ILE A 101 -18.04 17.58 13.84
N THR A 102 -19.24 18.14 14.04
CA THR A 102 -19.66 19.37 13.35
C THR A 102 -19.19 20.63 14.05
N TYR A 103 -19.13 20.56 15.38
CA TYR A 103 -18.71 21.64 16.27
C TYR A 103 -18.09 21.05 17.53
N ARG A 104 -17.79 21.87 18.54
CA ARG A 104 -17.25 21.41 19.82
C ARG A 104 -18.18 20.39 20.48
N VAL A 105 -17.62 19.28 20.91
CA VAL A 105 -18.26 18.27 21.76
C VAL A 105 -17.47 18.22 23.06
N PRO A 106 -17.94 18.93 24.13
CA PRO A 106 -17.22 18.95 25.41
C PRO A 106 -17.02 17.56 25.98
N GLY A 107 -15.78 17.22 26.33
CA GLY A 107 -15.42 15.91 26.91
C GLY A 107 -15.09 14.82 25.90
N ILE A 108 -15.22 15.03 24.57
CA ILE A 108 -14.89 14.02 23.56
C ILE A 108 -13.44 13.57 23.65
N GLU A 109 -12.55 14.45 24.11
CA GLU A 109 -11.14 14.16 24.34
C GLU A 109 -10.89 13.03 25.34
N TRP A 110 -11.83 12.80 26.25
CA TRP A 110 -11.75 11.68 27.24
C TRP A 110 -11.93 10.31 26.60
N LEU A 111 -12.51 10.24 25.40
CA LEU A 111 -12.66 8.99 24.66
C LEU A 111 -11.34 8.51 24.05
N ASN A 112 -10.33 9.37 24.00
CA ASN A 112 -8.97 9.09 23.51
C ASN A 112 -8.97 8.45 22.11
N LYS A 113 -9.70 9.07 21.17
CA LYS A 113 -9.83 8.64 19.78
C LYS A 113 -9.47 9.80 18.84
N PRO A 114 -9.01 9.52 17.62
CA PRO A 114 -8.84 10.53 16.59
C PRO A 114 -10.13 11.31 16.31
N ILE A 115 -9.97 12.62 16.06
CA ILE A 115 -11.08 13.55 15.82
C ILE A 115 -10.90 14.25 14.48
N SER A 116 -12.00 14.50 13.77
CA SER A 116 -11.96 15.21 12.50
C SER A 116 -13.11 16.20 12.35
N MET A 117 -12.91 17.19 11.48
CA MET A 117 -13.91 18.19 11.12
C MET A 117 -13.85 18.48 9.61
N ILE A 118 -15.01 18.73 9.01
CA ILE A 118 -15.17 19.31 7.66
C ILE A 118 -15.83 20.66 7.83
N ASN A 119 -15.12 21.76 7.66
CA ASN A 119 -15.70 23.08 7.86
C ASN A 119 -14.77 24.18 7.31
N LEU A 120 -15.36 25.25 6.78
CA LEU A 120 -14.66 26.43 6.23
C LEU A 120 -14.49 27.59 7.21
N GLY A 121 -15.14 27.53 8.37
CA GLY A 121 -15.11 28.60 9.37
C GLY A 121 -13.83 28.60 10.21
N PRO A 122 -13.71 29.54 11.16
CA PRO A 122 -12.54 29.65 12.02
C PRO A 122 -12.49 28.57 13.13
N THR A 123 -13.62 28.03 13.53
CA THR A 123 -13.74 27.09 14.66
C THR A 123 -12.88 25.83 14.51
N PRO A 124 -12.81 25.17 13.33
CA PRO A 124 -11.96 23.99 13.17
C PRO A 124 -10.46 24.28 13.41
N ILE A 125 -9.99 25.45 13.03
CA ILE A 125 -8.57 25.82 13.25
C ILE A 125 -8.24 25.79 14.73
N ASP A 126 -9.12 26.37 15.57
CA ASP A 126 -8.96 26.42 17.01
C ASP A 126 -9.10 25.03 17.65
N LEU A 127 -10.18 24.32 17.33
CA LEU A 127 -10.47 23.01 17.92
C LEU A 127 -9.44 21.94 17.54
N ILE A 128 -9.11 21.83 16.25
CA ILE A 128 -8.11 20.86 15.79
C ILE A 128 -6.73 21.19 16.36
N GLY A 129 -6.38 22.48 16.43
CA GLY A 129 -5.17 22.94 17.10
C GLY A 129 -5.13 22.51 18.57
N TYR A 130 -6.21 22.73 19.31
CA TYR A 130 -6.35 22.32 20.71
C TYR A 130 -6.21 20.79 20.89
N TYR A 131 -6.93 19.98 20.07
CA TYR A 131 -6.84 18.52 20.18
C TYR A 131 -5.44 17.99 19.90
N ARG A 132 -4.73 18.58 18.92
CA ARG A 132 -3.33 18.23 18.64
C ARG A 132 -2.40 18.62 19.80
N ASP A 133 -2.60 19.80 20.39
CA ASP A 133 -1.78 20.29 21.50
C ASP A 133 -1.89 19.39 22.76
N ILE A 134 -3.06 18.82 22.99
CA ILE A 134 -3.26 17.84 24.09
C ILE A 134 -2.87 16.40 23.71
N GLY A 135 -2.29 16.17 22.53
CA GLY A 135 -1.72 14.91 22.10
C GLY A 135 -2.69 13.95 21.39
N LEU A 136 -3.87 14.40 20.97
CA LEU A 136 -4.78 13.60 20.15
C LEU A 136 -4.44 13.72 18.66
N GLU A 137 -4.68 12.64 17.92
CA GLU A 137 -4.72 12.73 16.46
C GLU A 137 -5.96 13.54 16.06
N ALA A 138 -5.77 14.61 15.29
CA ALA A 138 -6.87 15.44 14.86
C ALA A 138 -6.66 15.98 13.44
N TYR A 139 -7.75 16.02 12.64
CA TYR A 139 -7.73 16.29 11.21
C TYR A 139 -8.79 17.31 10.83
N MET A 140 -8.42 18.22 9.91
CA MET A 140 -9.32 19.21 9.34
C MET A 140 -9.36 19.03 7.81
N ALA A 141 -10.53 19.12 7.24
CA ALA A 141 -10.74 19.19 5.79
C ALA A 141 -11.65 20.39 5.45
N HIS A 142 -11.47 20.94 4.26
CA HIS A 142 -12.30 22.02 3.75
C HIS A 142 -13.53 21.52 2.97
N ASP A 143 -13.39 20.33 2.39
CA ASP A 143 -14.42 19.68 1.58
C ASP A 143 -14.36 18.14 1.69
N PHE A 144 -15.30 17.46 1.04
CA PHE A 144 -15.34 16.00 1.04
C PHE A 144 -14.22 15.35 0.23
N GLU A 145 -13.68 16.02 -0.77
CA GLU A 145 -12.53 15.50 -1.53
C GLU A 145 -11.31 15.39 -0.63
N GLU A 146 -10.98 16.47 0.08
CA GLU A 146 -9.89 16.48 1.05
C GLU A 146 -10.13 15.49 2.18
N TYR A 147 -11.38 15.42 2.67
CA TYR A 147 -11.74 14.49 3.73
C TYR A 147 -11.58 13.01 3.31
N ASN A 148 -11.97 12.67 2.09
CA ASN A 148 -11.79 11.32 1.56
C ASN A 148 -10.30 10.95 1.40
N ARG A 149 -9.40 11.93 1.14
CA ARG A 149 -7.94 11.69 1.20
C ARG A 149 -7.49 11.36 2.62
N ILE A 150 -7.99 12.07 3.64
CA ILE A 150 -7.71 11.76 5.06
C ILE A 150 -8.19 10.34 5.39
N LEU A 151 -9.42 9.98 5.02
CA LEU A 151 -9.96 8.63 5.22
C LEU A 151 -9.13 7.55 4.51
N THR A 152 -8.64 7.84 3.31
CA THR A 152 -7.74 6.95 2.57
C THR A 152 -6.45 6.71 3.37
N ASN A 153 -5.81 7.76 3.85
CA ASN A 153 -4.57 7.65 4.63
C ASN A 153 -4.76 6.90 5.95
N LEU A 154 -5.89 7.13 6.64
CA LEU A 154 -6.26 6.40 7.87
C LEU A 154 -6.56 4.93 7.59
N GLN A 155 -7.24 4.62 6.48
CA GLN A 155 -7.48 3.26 6.04
C GLN A 155 -6.17 2.53 5.74
N VAL A 156 -5.22 3.18 5.06
CA VAL A 156 -3.89 2.64 4.80
C VAL A 156 -3.15 2.41 6.13
N LYS A 157 -3.16 3.38 7.07
CA LYS A 157 -2.57 3.20 8.41
C LYS A 157 -3.14 1.97 9.11
N LYS A 158 -4.47 1.80 9.08
CA LYS A 158 -5.15 0.63 9.66
C LYS A 158 -4.77 -0.66 8.92
N ALA A 159 -4.68 -0.66 7.59
CA ALA A 159 -4.26 -1.79 6.79
C ALA A 159 -2.83 -2.23 7.12
N VAL A 160 -1.91 -1.27 7.25
CA VAL A 160 -0.52 -1.52 7.65
C VAL A 160 -0.45 -2.18 9.02
N ALA A 161 -1.20 -1.67 10.02
CA ALA A 161 -1.26 -2.27 11.36
C ALA A 161 -1.90 -3.67 11.39
N ASN A 162 -2.71 -4.01 10.39
CA ASN A 162 -3.30 -5.33 10.21
C ASN A 162 -2.46 -6.26 9.31
N THR A 163 -1.31 -5.81 8.85
CA THR A 163 -0.42 -6.62 8.01
C THR A 163 0.42 -7.56 8.87
N LYS A 164 0.43 -8.83 8.46
CA LYS A 164 1.27 -9.87 9.03
C LYS A 164 1.99 -10.61 7.93
N ILE A 165 3.31 -10.45 7.88
CA ILE A 165 4.15 -11.05 6.83
C ILE A 165 4.63 -12.44 7.21
N LEU A 166 4.53 -13.38 6.28
CA LEU A 166 5.25 -14.65 6.30
C LEU A 166 6.63 -14.44 5.66
N ILE A 167 7.68 -14.66 6.43
CA ILE A 167 9.07 -14.60 5.99
C ILE A 167 9.59 -16.04 5.94
N LEU A 168 9.68 -16.62 4.74
CA LEU A 168 10.29 -17.92 4.55
C LEU A 168 11.79 -17.73 4.36
N SER A 169 12.57 -17.88 5.42
CA SER A 169 14.01 -17.59 5.41
C SER A 169 14.76 -18.49 6.41
N ASN A 170 15.97 -18.86 6.04
CA ASN A 170 16.92 -19.50 6.95
C ASN A 170 17.96 -18.53 7.50
N ALA A 171 17.91 -17.26 7.11
CA ALA A 171 18.85 -16.25 7.57
C ALA A 171 18.44 -15.74 8.96
N GLU A 172 19.39 -15.70 9.89
CA GLU A 172 19.20 -15.04 11.20
C GLU A 172 19.34 -13.52 11.09
N GLN A 173 20.03 -13.08 10.04
CA GLN A 173 20.31 -11.67 9.73
C GLN A 173 19.91 -11.37 8.28
N THR A 174 20.52 -10.33 7.70
CA THR A 174 20.34 -9.90 6.31
C THR A 174 20.61 -11.03 5.32
N PRO A 175 19.74 -11.30 4.32
CA PRO A 175 20.10 -12.14 3.20
C PRO A 175 21.38 -11.62 2.54
N ALA A 176 22.23 -12.53 2.08
CA ALA A 176 23.51 -12.17 1.47
C ALA A 176 23.38 -11.24 0.25
N SER A 177 22.21 -11.25 -0.39
CA SER A 177 21.92 -10.44 -1.57
C SER A 177 21.46 -9.02 -1.26
N VAL A 178 20.94 -8.73 -0.05
CA VAL A 178 20.29 -7.43 0.27
C VAL A 178 20.71 -6.93 1.65
N ASN A 179 21.87 -6.31 1.72
CA ASN A 179 22.42 -5.78 3.00
C ASN A 179 21.61 -4.59 3.57
N THR A 180 20.77 -3.97 2.77
CA THR A 180 19.94 -2.81 3.13
C THR A 180 18.49 -3.17 3.42
N SER A 181 18.16 -4.46 3.48
CA SER A 181 16.85 -4.91 3.96
C SER A 181 16.61 -4.50 5.41
N THR A 182 15.36 -4.33 5.80
CA THR A 182 14.99 -3.96 7.18
C THR A 182 15.00 -5.19 8.10
N TYR A 183 15.67 -5.10 9.24
CA TYR A 183 15.80 -6.19 10.20
C TYR A 183 15.20 -5.92 11.56
N ASP A 184 14.97 -4.66 11.88
CA ASP A 184 14.31 -4.29 13.13
C ASP A 184 12.82 -4.59 13.05
N LEU A 185 12.47 -5.88 13.02
CA LEU A 185 11.08 -6.35 12.99
C LEU A 185 10.30 -5.88 14.23
N THR A 186 10.98 -5.76 15.38
CA THR A 186 10.39 -5.20 16.60
C THR A 186 10.09 -3.71 16.44
N GLY A 187 11.00 -2.97 15.80
CA GLY A 187 10.78 -1.57 15.47
C GLY A 187 9.64 -1.37 14.49
N LEU A 188 9.50 -2.24 13.47
CA LEU A 188 8.36 -2.21 12.55
C LEU A 188 7.04 -2.46 13.30
N PHE A 189 7.01 -3.42 14.23
CA PHE A 189 5.81 -3.65 15.04
C PHE A 189 5.48 -2.43 15.91
N ARG A 190 6.46 -1.86 16.59
CA ARG A 190 6.24 -0.70 17.48
C ARG A 190 5.77 0.55 16.74
N ARG A 191 6.31 0.82 15.53
CA ARG A 191 5.99 2.01 14.75
C ARG A 191 4.70 1.86 13.95
N TYR A 192 4.49 0.69 13.35
CA TYR A 192 3.47 0.49 12.33
C TYR A 192 2.47 -0.62 12.66
N GLY A 193 2.67 -1.38 13.73
CA GLY A 193 1.84 -2.54 14.06
C GLY A 193 2.11 -3.78 13.19
N ILE A 194 3.08 -3.72 12.25
CA ILE A 194 3.41 -4.83 11.33
C ILE A 194 3.89 -6.03 12.11
N ARG A 195 3.21 -7.16 11.93
CA ARG A 195 3.55 -8.44 12.57
C ARG A 195 4.25 -9.36 11.58
N ASN A 196 4.96 -10.35 12.08
CA ASN A 196 5.67 -11.31 11.23
C ASN A 196 5.69 -12.72 11.83
N ASN A 197 5.81 -13.71 10.94
CA ASN A 197 6.24 -15.06 11.27
C ASN A 197 7.44 -15.40 10.39
N ARG A 198 8.58 -15.68 11.03
CA ARG A 198 9.80 -16.11 10.33
C ARG A 198 9.96 -17.62 10.47
N ILE A 199 10.06 -18.32 9.35
CA ILE A 199 10.05 -19.78 9.27
C ILE A 199 11.12 -20.22 8.27
N ASP A 200 11.89 -21.27 8.61
CA ASP A 200 12.87 -21.83 7.68
C ASP A 200 12.19 -22.23 6.36
N PHE A 201 12.72 -21.73 5.24
CA PHE A 201 12.13 -21.94 3.92
C PHE A 201 12.05 -23.43 3.53
N ARG A 202 12.87 -24.32 4.12
CA ARG A 202 12.78 -25.77 3.86
C ARG A 202 11.45 -26.37 4.30
N GLN A 203 10.78 -25.73 5.27
CA GLN A 203 9.47 -26.19 5.73
C GLN A 203 8.38 -26.06 4.66
N ILE A 204 8.59 -25.27 3.61
CA ILE A 204 7.66 -25.17 2.48
C ILE A 204 7.44 -26.53 1.80
N MET A 205 8.47 -27.41 1.82
CA MET A 205 8.36 -28.72 1.16
C MET A 205 7.27 -29.60 1.76
N LYS A 206 7.03 -29.51 3.07
CA LYS A 206 5.90 -30.21 3.70
C LYS A 206 4.55 -29.81 3.07
N TYR A 207 4.38 -28.54 2.76
CA TYR A 207 3.15 -28.01 2.15
C TYR A 207 3.14 -28.30 0.65
N TYR A 208 4.28 -28.19 -0.02
CA TYR A 208 4.43 -28.52 -1.43
C TYR A 208 4.09 -29.98 -1.72
N ASP A 209 4.61 -30.92 -0.92
CA ASP A 209 4.34 -32.34 -1.05
C ASP A 209 2.87 -32.68 -0.75
N ALA A 210 2.25 -31.94 0.18
CA ALA A 210 0.83 -32.03 0.49
C ALA A 210 -0.09 -31.27 -0.50
N THR A 211 0.47 -30.71 -1.58
CA THR A 211 -0.25 -29.99 -2.63
C THR A 211 0.04 -30.69 -3.98
N PRO A 212 -0.64 -31.81 -4.29
CA PRO A 212 -0.51 -32.45 -5.60
C PRO A 212 -1.06 -31.52 -6.69
N ALA A 213 -0.69 -31.78 -7.95
CA ALA A 213 -1.37 -31.19 -9.09
C ALA A 213 -2.78 -31.80 -9.18
N ASP A 214 -3.73 -31.14 -8.56
CA ASP A 214 -5.15 -31.50 -8.57
C ASP A 214 -5.91 -30.75 -9.69
N GLU A 215 -7.20 -31.00 -9.83
CA GLU A 215 -8.04 -30.38 -10.86
C GLU A 215 -8.00 -28.84 -10.82
N VAL A 216 -7.81 -28.24 -9.64
CA VAL A 216 -7.72 -26.78 -9.49
C VAL A 216 -6.43 -26.26 -10.10
N ILE A 217 -5.30 -26.89 -9.78
CA ILE A 217 -3.98 -26.51 -10.30
C ILE A 217 -3.89 -26.78 -11.80
N GLU A 218 -4.46 -27.90 -12.28
CA GLU A 218 -4.52 -28.19 -13.72
C GLU A 218 -5.28 -27.11 -14.48
N LYS A 219 -6.46 -26.71 -13.97
CA LYS A 219 -7.28 -25.67 -14.57
C LYS A 219 -6.57 -24.31 -14.55
N GLU A 220 -5.99 -23.92 -13.42
CA GLU A 220 -5.23 -22.66 -13.32
C GLU A 220 -4.02 -22.65 -14.27
N ALA A 221 -3.31 -23.76 -14.43
CA ALA A 221 -2.20 -23.88 -15.35
C ALA A 221 -2.65 -23.73 -16.81
N GLU A 222 -3.77 -24.36 -17.18
CA GLU A 222 -4.36 -24.21 -18.50
C GLU A 222 -4.82 -22.77 -18.75
N GLU A 223 -5.52 -22.14 -17.79
CA GLU A 223 -5.96 -20.75 -17.89
C GLU A 223 -4.78 -19.79 -18.07
N LEU A 224 -3.69 -19.96 -17.32
CA LEU A 224 -2.48 -19.17 -17.48
C LEU A 224 -1.81 -19.43 -18.85
N TYR A 225 -1.75 -20.68 -19.30
CA TYR A 225 -1.13 -21.02 -20.58
C TYR A 225 -1.92 -20.45 -21.77
N GLN A 226 -3.25 -20.61 -21.76
CA GLN A 226 -4.14 -20.14 -22.82
C GLN A 226 -4.32 -18.61 -22.83
N GLY A 227 -4.26 -17.98 -21.65
CA GLY A 227 -4.38 -16.51 -21.50
C GLY A 227 -3.12 -15.75 -21.90
N ALA A 228 -1.97 -16.41 -22.04
CA ALA A 228 -0.73 -15.76 -22.43
C ALA A 228 -0.70 -15.45 -23.93
N LYS A 229 -0.24 -14.24 -24.32
CA LYS A 229 0.04 -13.89 -25.73
C LYS A 229 1.07 -14.82 -26.36
N LYS A 230 2.00 -15.30 -25.55
CA LYS A 230 3.05 -16.25 -25.93
C LYS A 230 3.45 -17.07 -24.70
N SER A 231 3.73 -18.34 -24.90
CA SER A 231 4.27 -19.20 -23.86
C SER A 231 5.47 -19.98 -24.39
N ASP A 232 6.65 -19.71 -23.85
CA ASP A 232 7.90 -20.41 -24.15
C ASP A 232 8.23 -21.47 -23.07
N ILE A 233 7.27 -21.79 -22.19
CA ILE A 233 7.42 -22.75 -21.10
C ILE A 233 6.40 -23.89 -21.23
N LYS A 234 6.78 -25.09 -20.76
CA LYS A 234 5.87 -26.24 -20.72
C LYS A 234 4.89 -26.12 -19.55
N GLU A 235 3.65 -26.51 -19.76
CA GLU A 235 2.60 -26.50 -18.74
C GLU A 235 2.99 -27.25 -17.45
N GLU A 236 3.75 -28.36 -17.56
CA GLU A 236 4.20 -29.11 -16.37
C GLU A 236 4.98 -28.21 -15.39
N TYR A 237 5.75 -27.23 -15.89
CA TYR A 237 6.50 -26.30 -15.05
C TYR A 237 5.60 -25.20 -14.48
N ILE A 238 4.58 -24.78 -15.21
CA ILE A 238 3.55 -23.88 -14.68
C ILE A 238 2.85 -24.55 -13.49
N ARG A 239 2.48 -25.85 -13.61
CA ARG A 239 1.89 -26.60 -12.50
C ARG A 239 2.81 -26.66 -11.27
N ASN A 240 4.10 -26.86 -11.47
CA ASN A 240 5.05 -26.91 -10.37
C ASN A 240 5.15 -25.57 -9.63
N ASP A 241 5.14 -24.46 -10.36
CA ASP A 241 5.15 -23.12 -9.78
C ASP A 241 3.81 -22.79 -9.09
N LEU A 242 2.67 -23.24 -9.63
CA LEU A 242 1.36 -23.13 -8.99
C LEU A 242 1.28 -23.98 -7.71
N ARG A 243 1.85 -25.20 -7.71
CA ARG A 243 1.95 -26.00 -6.48
C ARG A 243 2.74 -25.25 -5.39
N TYR A 244 3.84 -24.59 -5.77
CA TYR A 244 4.60 -23.74 -4.84
C TYR A 244 3.76 -22.57 -4.34
N PHE A 245 3.05 -21.87 -5.22
CA PHE A 245 2.13 -20.79 -4.88
C PHE A 245 1.06 -21.24 -3.88
N HIS A 246 0.36 -22.34 -4.15
CA HIS A 246 -0.65 -22.88 -3.25
C HIS A 246 -0.07 -23.39 -1.93
N ALA A 247 1.15 -23.94 -1.94
CA ALA A 247 1.85 -24.32 -0.72
C ALA A 247 2.16 -23.08 0.17
N VAL A 248 2.61 -21.99 -0.45
CA VAL A 248 2.81 -20.71 0.24
C VAL A 248 1.49 -20.17 0.82
N ARG A 249 0.40 -20.22 0.04
CA ARG A 249 -0.93 -19.77 0.48
C ARG A 249 -1.46 -20.57 1.67
N LYS A 250 -1.35 -21.90 1.63
CA LYS A 250 -1.71 -22.79 2.76
C LYS A 250 -0.90 -22.46 4.00
N MET A 251 0.39 -22.16 3.82
CA MET A 251 1.27 -21.77 4.93
C MET A 251 0.89 -20.40 5.49
N MET A 252 0.61 -19.42 4.62
CA MET A 252 0.11 -18.10 5.04
C MET A 252 -1.20 -18.23 5.83
N GLU A 253 -2.12 -19.07 5.38
CA GLU A 253 -3.39 -19.32 6.08
C GLU A 253 -3.17 -19.93 7.46
N GLN A 254 -2.33 -20.97 7.55
CA GLN A 254 -2.00 -21.63 8.83
C GLN A 254 -1.40 -20.66 9.86
N TYR A 255 -0.58 -19.72 9.41
CA TYR A 255 0.10 -18.74 10.29
C TYR A 255 -0.64 -17.40 10.37
N ASP A 256 -1.86 -17.31 9.79
CA ASP A 256 -2.67 -16.10 9.73
C ASP A 256 -1.85 -14.90 9.16
N CYS A 257 -1.12 -15.12 8.06
CA CYS A 257 -0.34 -14.11 7.37
C CYS A 257 -1.06 -13.63 6.11
N ASN A 258 -0.89 -12.35 5.75
CA ASN A 258 -1.49 -11.70 4.58
C ASN A 258 -0.47 -10.91 3.74
N ALA A 259 0.81 -11.21 3.92
CA ALA A 259 1.93 -10.71 3.13
C ALA A 259 3.05 -11.77 3.11
N PHE A 260 3.95 -11.70 2.11
CA PHE A 260 4.92 -12.75 1.87
C PHE A 260 6.28 -12.24 1.40
N THR A 261 7.36 -12.93 1.80
CA THR A 261 8.69 -12.80 1.21
C THR A 261 9.53 -14.05 1.39
N THR A 262 10.53 -14.25 0.52
CA THR A 262 11.53 -15.31 0.62
C THR A 262 12.85 -14.89 -0.02
N PRO A 263 14.03 -15.29 0.52
CA PRO A 263 15.33 -15.03 -0.08
C PRO A 263 15.57 -15.97 -1.29
N CYS A 264 15.23 -15.51 -2.50
CA CYS A 264 15.25 -16.39 -3.68
C CYS A 264 16.63 -16.96 -3.99
N LYS A 265 17.73 -16.25 -3.72
CA LYS A 265 19.09 -16.75 -3.96
C LYS A 265 19.46 -17.90 -3.04
N GLU A 266 19.17 -17.78 -1.74
CA GLU A 266 19.40 -18.80 -0.74
C GLU A 266 18.48 -20.01 -0.98
N LEU A 267 17.22 -19.77 -1.35
CA LEU A 267 16.27 -20.80 -1.74
C LEU A 267 16.80 -21.58 -2.95
N CYS A 268 17.27 -20.91 -4.00
CA CYS A 268 17.85 -21.55 -5.19
C CYS A 268 19.14 -22.31 -4.84
N ALA A 269 20.01 -21.75 -3.99
CA ALA A 269 21.24 -22.40 -3.53
C ALA A 269 20.97 -23.69 -2.72
N SER A 270 19.80 -23.82 -2.10
CA SER A 270 19.38 -25.05 -1.39
C SER A 270 19.10 -26.22 -2.32
N ARG A 271 19.02 -26.00 -3.63
CA ARG A 271 18.63 -26.94 -4.68
C ARG A 271 17.16 -27.42 -4.67
N LEU A 272 16.33 -26.98 -3.71
CA LEU A 272 14.91 -27.32 -3.68
C LEU A 272 14.18 -26.91 -4.96
N PRO A 273 14.36 -25.69 -5.51
CA PRO A 273 13.81 -25.31 -6.79
C PRO A 273 14.30 -26.18 -7.94
N TRP A 274 15.58 -26.48 -8.00
CA TRP A 274 16.12 -27.36 -9.05
C TRP A 274 15.56 -28.78 -8.99
N GLN A 275 15.40 -29.35 -7.80
CA GLN A 275 14.86 -30.72 -7.62
C GLN A 275 13.39 -30.81 -8.02
N ASN A 276 12.61 -29.76 -7.72
CA ASN A 276 11.16 -29.75 -7.90
C ASN A 276 10.70 -28.89 -9.10
N LYS A 277 11.63 -28.25 -9.82
CA LYS A 277 11.38 -27.45 -11.03
C LYS A 277 10.37 -26.31 -10.81
N PHE A 278 10.52 -25.58 -9.71
CA PHE A 278 9.78 -24.34 -9.43
C PHE A 278 10.71 -23.17 -9.14
N VAL A 279 10.18 -21.94 -9.25
CA VAL A 279 10.81 -20.70 -8.79
C VAL A 279 9.79 -19.85 -8.02
N PRO A 280 10.19 -18.96 -7.10
CA PRO A 280 9.24 -18.14 -6.34
C PRO A 280 8.62 -16.99 -7.18
N CYS A 281 9.10 -16.74 -8.39
CA CYS A 281 8.77 -15.56 -9.18
C CYS A 281 7.28 -15.44 -9.49
N LEU A 282 6.68 -16.51 -10.04
CA LEU A 282 5.23 -16.54 -10.33
C LEU A 282 4.41 -16.34 -9.05
N CYS A 283 4.82 -16.94 -7.93
CA CYS A 283 4.15 -16.78 -6.64
C CYS A 283 4.11 -15.31 -6.18
N HIS A 284 5.21 -14.55 -6.34
CA HIS A 284 5.24 -13.13 -6.02
C HIS A 284 4.31 -12.32 -6.92
N SER A 285 4.25 -12.62 -8.20
CA SER A 285 3.37 -11.96 -9.17
C SER A 285 1.89 -12.21 -8.83
N LEU A 286 1.49 -13.47 -8.69
CA LEU A 286 0.12 -13.86 -8.35
C LEU A 286 -0.34 -13.29 -7.00
N ASN A 287 0.52 -13.28 -5.98
CA ASN A 287 0.18 -12.66 -4.70
C ASN A 287 -0.14 -11.18 -4.85
N LYS A 288 0.68 -10.41 -5.59
CA LYS A 288 0.45 -8.98 -5.80
C LYS A 288 -0.82 -8.70 -6.61
N ASP A 289 -1.09 -9.51 -7.62
CA ASP A 289 -2.33 -9.41 -8.40
C ASP A 289 -3.57 -9.76 -7.56
N ASP A 290 -3.39 -10.55 -6.49
CA ASP A 290 -4.41 -10.83 -5.48
C ASP A 290 -4.28 -9.94 -4.24
N ARG A 291 -3.78 -8.72 -4.38
CA ARG A 291 -3.73 -7.68 -3.33
C ARG A 291 -2.89 -8.04 -2.10
N ILE A 292 -1.96 -8.99 -2.22
CA ILE A 292 -1.07 -9.42 -1.15
C ILE A 292 0.32 -8.85 -1.39
N PRO A 293 0.84 -7.98 -0.52
CA PRO A 293 2.21 -7.48 -0.63
C PRO A 293 3.23 -8.63 -0.60
N SER A 294 3.97 -8.77 -1.70
CA SER A 294 4.89 -9.90 -1.90
C SER A 294 6.16 -9.44 -2.59
N ALA A 295 7.29 -9.49 -1.90
CA ALA A 295 8.59 -9.05 -2.41
C ALA A 295 9.59 -10.20 -2.49
N CYS A 296 10.39 -10.20 -3.54
CA CYS A 296 11.48 -11.15 -3.73
C CYS A 296 12.70 -10.79 -2.86
N GLU A 297 13.64 -11.72 -2.73
CA GLU A 297 14.96 -11.57 -2.09
C GLU A 297 14.93 -11.19 -0.60
N GLU A 298 13.81 -11.39 0.10
CA GLU A 298 13.62 -10.98 1.51
C GLU A 298 14.00 -9.50 1.75
N ASP A 299 13.80 -8.65 0.73
CA ASP A 299 14.04 -7.23 0.88
C ASP A 299 12.85 -6.53 1.54
N LEU A 300 12.86 -6.50 2.87
CA LEU A 300 11.79 -5.90 3.66
C LEU A 300 11.71 -4.37 3.52
N ALA A 301 12.79 -3.71 3.09
CA ALA A 301 12.76 -2.26 2.86
C ALA A 301 11.96 -1.89 1.59
N VAL A 302 12.14 -2.63 0.49
CA VAL A 302 11.32 -2.45 -0.70
C VAL A 302 9.91 -3.01 -0.49
N TRP A 303 9.77 -4.15 0.24
CA TRP A 303 8.47 -4.71 0.59
C TRP A 303 7.58 -3.70 1.33
N MET A 304 8.14 -2.93 2.28
CA MET A 304 7.41 -1.87 2.96
C MET A 304 6.91 -0.79 1.99
N ALA A 305 7.76 -0.35 1.07
CA ALA A 305 7.38 0.62 0.05
C ALA A 305 6.26 0.06 -0.84
N MET A 306 6.41 -1.18 -1.32
CA MET A 306 5.39 -1.87 -2.11
C MET A 306 4.06 -1.96 -1.36
N MET A 307 4.07 -2.36 -0.09
CA MET A 307 2.87 -2.46 0.74
C MET A 307 2.17 -1.12 0.89
N MET A 308 2.90 -0.05 1.24
CA MET A 308 2.34 1.31 1.37
C MET A 308 1.71 1.78 0.05
N MET A 309 2.45 1.62 -1.06
CA MET A 309 1.99 2.00 -2.40
C MET A 309 0.76 1.18 -2.83
N MET A 310 0.77 -0.15 -2.65
CA MET A 310 -0.37 -1.01 -2.99
C MET A 310 -1.64 -0.62 -2.23
N TYR A 311 -1.53 -0.35 -0.93
CA TYR A 311 -2.69 -0.01 -0.11
C TYR A 311 -3.24 1.39 -0.43
N LEU A 312 -2.34 2.34 -0.72
CA LEU A 312 -2.70 3.70 -1.09
C LEU A 312 -3.39 3.76 -2.44
N THR A 313 -2.77 3.21 -3.48
CA THR A 313 -3.18 3.38 -4.88
C THR A 313 -4.13 2.30 -5.39
N ARG A 314 -4.26 1.18 -4.67
CA ARG A 314 -4.98 -0.03 -5.12
C ARG A 314 -4.50 -0.55 -6.47
N GLN A 315 -3.17 -0.58 -6.64
CA GLN A 315 -2.49 -1.11 -7.82
C GLN A 315 -1.53 -2.22 -7.41
N SER A 316 -1.26 -3.16 -8.32
CA SER A 316 -0.11 -4.05 -8.20
C SER A 316 1.18 -3.25 -8.39
N VAL A 317 2.24 -3.60 -7.66
CA VAL A 317 3.51 -2.88 -7.66
C VAL A 317 4.61 -3.76 -8.24
N PHE A 318 5.38 -3.24 -9.18
CA PHE A 318 6.60 -3.87 -9.66
C PHE A 318 7.76 -3.56 -8.69
N MET A 319 8.70 -4.48 -8.55
CA MET A 319 9.99 -4.23 -7.89
C MET A 319 11.12 -4.68 -8.78
N GLY A 320 12.27 -4.02 -8.68
CA GLY A 320 13.43 -4.50 -9.41
C GLY A 320 14.74 -3.79 -9.11
N ASN A 321 15.79 -4.30 -9.74
CA ASN A 321 17.17 -3.86 -9.61
C ASN A 321 17.45 -2.64 -10.49
N PRO A 322 17.83 -1.47 -9.96
CA PRO A 322 18.15 -0.30 -10.73
C PRO A 322 19.57 -0.37 -11.29
N VAL A 323 19.69 -0.39 -12.58
CA VAL A 323 20.97 -0.33 -13.33
C VAL A 323 21.05 0.98 -14.08
N LEU A 324 22.20 1.66 -14.01
CA LEU A 324 22.46 2.82 -14.84
C LEU A 324 22.92 2.35 -16.23
N VAL A 325 22.16 2.68 -17.26
CA VAL A 325 22.55 2.48 -18.66
C VAL A 325 23.16 3.77 -19.19
N LEU A 326 24.43 3.74 -19.51
CA LEU A 326 25.12 4.92 -20.01
C LEU A 326 24.71 5.24 -21.45
N LYS A 327 24.71 6.51 -21.80
CA LYS A 327 24.49 7.00 -23.17
C LYS A 327 25.27 6.16 -24.17
N GLY A 328 24.57 5.65 -25.18
CA GLY A 328 25.15 4.86 -26.27
C GLY A 328 25.60 3.44 -25.91
N SER A 329 25.41 3.02 -24.64
CA SER A 329 25.78 1.69 -24.16
C SER A 329 24.57 0.77 -24.10
N LYS A 330 24.82 -0.54 -24.05
CA LYS A 330 23.83 -1.57 -23.74
C LYS A 330 24.11 -2.10 -22.35
N THR A 331 23.07 -2.29 -21.54
CA THR A 331 23.19 -2.66 -20.12
C THR A 331 24.16 -3.80 -19.88
N LEU A 332 24.00 -4.83 -20.63
CA LEU A 332 24.65 -6.09 -20.33
C LEU A 332 26.08 -6.17 -20.88
N GLU A 333 26.35 -5.43 -21.95
CA GLU A 333 27.73 -5.23 -22.44
C GLU A 333 28.54 -4.47 -21.40
N GLN A 334 28.00 -3.39 -20.82
CA GLN A 334 28.71 -2.60 -19.81
C GLN A 334 28.86 -3.33 -18.47
N LEU A 335 28.03 -4.33 -18.15
CA LEU A 335 28.17 -5.18 -16.98
C LEU A 335 29.16 -6.35 -17.19
N GLY A 336 29.77 -6.47 -18.37
CA GLY A 336 30.76 -7.53 -18.66
C GLY A 336 30.14 -8.92 -18.75
N MET A 337 28.87 -9.03 -19.10
CA MET A 337 28.12 -10.28 -19.25
C MET A 337 27.80 -10.64 -20.71
N PRO A 338 28.72 -10.50 -21.69
CA PRO A 338 28.41 -10.65 -23.10
C PRO A 338 27.92 -12.05 -23.48
N ASN A 339 28.33 -13.07 -22.73
CA ASN A 339 27.98 -14.48 -23.04
C ASN A 339 26.55 -14.87 -22.61
N LEU A 340 25.90 -14.09 -21.77
CA LEU A 340 24.47 -14.27 -21.45
C LEU A 340 23.56 -13.57 -22.48
N LEU A 341 24.12 -12.91 -23.49
CA LEU A 341 23.53 -11.73 -24.13
C LEU A 341 23.70 -11.72 -25.62
N THR A 342 23.14 -12.72 -26.25
CA THR A 342 22.89 -12.70 -27.69
C THR A 342 21.78 -11.71 -28.09
N GLN A 343 21.26 -10.93 -27.16
CA GLN A 343 20.18 -10.00 -27.43
C GLN A 343 20.65 -8.56 -27.60
N PRO A 344 20.11 -7.87 -28.58
CA PRO A 344 20.37 -6.45 -28.78
C PRO A 344 19.63 -5.66 -27.70
N GLY A 345 20.31 -5.31 -26.60
CA GLY A 345 19.76 -4.33 -25.66
C GLY A 345 19.50 -2.98 -26.35
N GLN A 346 18.56 -2.20 -25.84
CA GLN A 346 18.28 -0.86 -26.33
C GLN A 346 19.46 0.08 -26.01
N THR A 347 19.70 1.05 -26.88
CA THR A 347 20.64 2.14 -26.63
C THR A 347 19.90 3.47 -26.61
N PHE A 348 20.35 4.38 -25.76
CA PHE A 348 19.70 5.67 -25.53
C PHE A 348 20.67 6.83 -25.82
N ASP A 349 20.15 8.00 -26.16
CA ASP A 349 20.91 9.23 -26.38
C ASP A 349 21.32 9.96 -25.11
N ARG A 350 20.92 9.44 -23.96
CA ARG A 350 21.23 9.92 -22.59
C ARG A 350 21.43 8.76 -21.62
N ASP A 351 21.88 9.04 -20.43
CA ASP A 351 21.91 8.07 -19.33
C ASP A 351 20.46 7.79 -18.87
N VAL A 352 20.09 6.50 -18.73
CA VAL A 352 18.75 6.07 -18.32
C VAL A 352 18.82 5.06 -17.17
N LEU A 353 17.74 4.92 -16.45
CA LEU A 353 17.58 3.92 -15.42
C LEU A 353 16.88 2.68 -16.00
N GLU A 354 17.53 1.54 -15.94
CA GLU A 354 16.88 0.25 -16.15
C GLU A 354 16.48 -0.34 -14.81
N ILE A 355 15.24 -0.82 -14.71
CA ILE A 355 14.82 -1.66 -13.58
C ILE A 355 14.34 -3.00 -14.10
N HIS A 356 14.95 -4.09 -13.61
CA HIS A 356 14.60 -5.44 -14.04
C HIS A 356 14.35 -6.37 -12.85
N HIS A 357 13.35 -7.22 -12.97
CA HIS A 357 13.08 -8.35 -12.07
C HIS A 357 12.05 -9.31 -12.68
N ALA A 358 12.01 -10.55 -12.16
CA ALA A 358 11.10 -11.59 -12.69
C ALA A 358 9.77 -11.67 -11.93
N VAL A 359 9.31 -10.56 -11.35
CA VAL A 359 8.11 -10.50 -10.50
C VAL A 359 7.16 -9.35 -10.86
N PRO A 360 6.85 -9.10 -12.15
CA PRO A 360 5.84 -8.09 -12.49
C PRO A 360 4.45 -8.56 -12.05
N GLY A 361 3.54 -7.62 -11.74
CA GLY A 361 2.12 -7.89 -11.63
C GLY A 361 1.39 -7.52 -12.92
N ARG A 362 0.19 -8.06 -13.15
CA ARG A 362 -0.67 -7.74 -14.29
C ARG A 362 -1.70 -6.65 -13.99
N LYS A 363 -1.86 -6.28 -12.72
CA LYS A 363 -2.84 -5.28 -12.24
C LYS A 363 -2.19 -3.95 -11.86
N MET A 364 -1.17 -3.53 -12.61
CA MET A 364 -0.51 -2.26 -12.36
C MET A 364 -1.35 -1.04 -12.74
N ASN A 365 -2.38 -1.22 -13.60
CA ASN A 365 -3.36 -0.17 -13.89
C ASN A 365 -4.41 0.01 -12.76
N GLY A 366 -4.49 -0.92 -11.82
CA GLY A 366 -5.45 -0.94 -10.71
C GLY A 366 -6.15 -2.29 -10.58
N TYR A 367 -6.57 -2.62 -9.34
CA TYR A 367 -7.25 -3.90 -9.09
C TYR A 367 -8.66 -3.97 -9.70
N ASP A 368 -9.27 -2.81 -9.94
CA ASP A 368 -10.59 -2.67 -10.56
C ASP A 368 -10.52 -2.40 -12.08
N GLN A 369 -9.28 -2.47 -12.65
CA GLN A 369 -9.03 -2.28 -14.08
C GLN A 369 -8.74 -3.63 -14.75
N PRO A 370 -8.88 -3.71 -16.09
CA PRO A 370 -8.48 -4.91 -16.84
C PRO A 370 -7.02 -5.27 -16.58
N GLU A 371 -6.75 -6.57 -16.50
CA GLU A 371 -5.39 -7.08 -16.37
C GLU A 371 -4.57 -6.77 -17.63
N GLN A 372 -3.29 -6.46 -17.44
CA GLN A 372 -2.37 -6.31 -18.56
C GLN A 372 -2.09 -7.67 -19.22
N ASP A 373 -1.88 -7.63 -20.51
CA ASP A 373 -1.44 -8.77 -21.29
C ASP A 373 -0.06 -9.26 -20.84
N TYR A 374 0.21 -10.56 -20.99
CA TYR A 374 1.45 -11.17 -20.54
C TYR A 374 1.94 -12.27 -21.48
N GLU A 375 3.21 -12.56 -21.39
CA GLU A 375 3.83 -13.77 -21.91
C GLU A 375 4.33 -14.62 -20.74
N LEU A 376 4.43 -15.94 -20.95
CA LEU A 376 5.04 -16.89 -20.00
C LEU A 376 6.42 -17.29 -20.49
N ALA A 377 7.43 -17.14 -19.65
CA ALA A 377 8.79 -17.48 -20.00
C ALA A 377 9.46 -18.35 -18.92
N PRO A 378 10.40 -19.23 -19.31
CA PRO A 378 11.20 -19.98 -18.38
C PRO A 378 12.28 -19.08 -17.73
N PHE A 379 12.46 -19.23 -16.43
CA PHE A 379 13.52 -18.52 -15.71
C PHE A 379 14.91 -19.14 -15.95
N THR A 380 14.96 -20.42 -16.28
CA THR A 380 16.22 -21.16 -16.42
C THR A 380 16.52 -21.58 -17.87
N THR A 381 17.81 -21.76 -18.17
CA THR A 381 18.27 -22.29 -19.47
C THR A 381 17.75 -23.69 -19.78
N HIS A 382 17.28 -24.43 -18.79
CA HIS A 382 16.71 -25.77 -18.95
C HIS A 382 15.18 -25.74 -19.17
N GLY A 383 14.60 -24.55 -19.32
CA GLY A 383 13.19 -24.38 -19.69
C GLY A 383 12.19 -24.49 -18.56
N TRP A 384 12.60 -24.49 -17.28
CA TRP A 384 11.72 -24.54 -16.13
C TRP A 384 11.75 -23.25 -15.28
N GLY A 385 10.78 -23.11 -14.39
CA GLY A 385 10.59 -21.92 -13.56
C GLY A 385 9.81 -20.83 -14.30
N THR A 386 8.54 -20.65 -13.96
CA THR A 386 7.63 -19.74 -14.67
C THR A 386 7.74 -18.33 -14.13
N HIS A 387 7.80 -17.35 -15.02
CA HIS A 387 7.57 -15.96 -14.69
C HIS A 387 6.82 -15.23 -15.79
N TYR A 388 6.23 -14.09 -15.45
CA TYR A 388 5.57 -13.21 -16.40
C TYR A 388 6.54 -12.28 -17.11
N HIS A 389 6.31 -12.10 -18.41
CA HIS A 389 6.74 -10.95 -19.16
C HIS A 389 5.53 -10.03 -19.38
N VAL A 390 5.53 -8.88 -18.75
CA VAL A 390 4.51 -7.83 -18.90
C VAL A 390 5.17 -6.62 -19.52
N ASP A 391 4.61 -6.12 -20.62
CA ASP A 391 5.13 -4.89 -21.26
C ASP A 391 4.70 -3.67 -20.45
N MET A 392 5.60 -3.15 -19.64
CA MET A 392 5.37 -1.95 -18.83
C MET A 392 5.53 -0.64 -19.59
N ASN A 393 5.86 -0.69 -20.87
CA ASN A 393 5.93 0.46 -21.77
C ASN A 393 4.87 0.41 -22.88
N GLU A 394 3.83 -0.42 -22.74
CA GLU A 394 2.72 -0.48 -23.68
C GLU A 394 2.12 0.92 -23.93
N ASN A 395 1.95 1.70 -22.87
CA ASN A 395 1.62 3.12 -22.91
C ASN A 395 2.90 3.93 -22.83
N GLN A 396 3.54 4.20 -23.97
CA GLN A 396 4.81 4.93 -24.05
C GLN A 396 4.75 6.24 -23.24
N GLY A 397 5.78 6.49 -22.44
CA GLY A 397 5.83 7.67 -21.58
C GLY A 397 4.94 7.60 -20.32
N GLN A 398 4.52 6.39 -19.93
CA GLN A 398 3.76 6.19 -18.70
C GLN A 398 4.52 6.78 -17.51
N VAL A 399 3.88 7.72 -16.81
CA VAL A 399 4.42 8.27 -15.55
C VAL A 399 4.47 7.18 -14.49
N VAL A 400 5.56 7.14 -13.74
CA VAL A 400 5.74 6.19 -12.63
C VAL A 400 6.28 6.89 -11.40
N THR A 401 5.95 6.34 -10.25
CA THR A 401 6.55 6.70 -8.97
C THR A 401 7.43 5.56 -8.48
N PHE A 402 8.68 5.88 -8.16
CA PHE A 402 9.62 4.97 -7.50
C PHE A 402 9.54 5.16 -5.99
N GLY A 403 9.75 4.08 -5.25
CA GLY A 403 9.80 4.17 -3.79
C GLY A 403 10.63 3.09 -3.13
N ARG A 404 11.35 3.46 -2.06
CA ARG A 404 12.07 2.53 -1.21
C ARG A 404 12.30 3.10 0.18
N PHE A 405 12.07 2.29 1.21
CA PHE A 405 12.44 2.67 2.57
C PHE A 405 13.95 2.51 2.81
N ASN A 406 14.47 3.31 3.74
CA ASN A 406 15.77 3.09 4.33
C ASN A 406 15.75 1.81 5.21
N ARG A 407 16.93 1.33 5.59
CA ARG A 407 17.08 0.10 6.40
C ARG A 407 16.32 0.15 7.73
N GLN A 408 16.15 1.33 8.32
CA GLN A 408 15.43 1.53 9.58
C GLN A 408 13.90 1.50 9.39
N GLY A 409 13.43 1.59 8.15
CA GLY A 409 12.00 1.69 7.85
C GLY A 409 11.36 2.98 8.37
N THR A 410 12.10 4.09 8.40
CA THR A 410 11.66 5.37 8.95
C THR A 410 11.56 6.48 7.92
N LYS A 411 12.25 6.32 6.79
CA LYS A 411 12.28 7.28 5.71
C LYS A 411 12.15 6.57 4.37
N MET A 412 11.32 7.08 3.48
CA MET A 412 11.10 6.58 2.13
C MET A 412 11.66 7.56 1.11
N MET A 413 12.63 7.12 0.29
CA MET A 413 13.01 7.83 -0.93
C MET A 413 11.89 7.64 -1.95
N VAL A 414 11.48 8.73 -2.58
CA VAL A 414 10.46 8.76 -3.63
C VAL A 414 11.00 9.57 -4.80
N ALA A 415 10.78 9.10 -6.03
CA ALA A 415 11.14 9.81 -7.25
C ALA A 415 10.07 9.58 -8.34
N VAL A 416 10.06 10.44 -9.35
CA VAL A 416 9.17 10.34 -10.52
C VAL A 416 9.99 10.05 -11.77
N GLY A 417 9.43 9.32 -12.70
CA GLY A 417 10.02 9.08 -14.00
C GLY A 417 8.98 8.67 -15.04
N HIS A 418 9.44 8.39 -16.24
CA HIS A 418 8.61 8.01 -17.37
C HIS A 418 9.18 6.77 -18.03
N THR A 419 8.32 5.82 -18.42
CA THR A 419 8.76 4.65 -19.18
C THR A 419 9.20 5.08 -20.58
N ILE A 420 10.34 4.54 -21.05
CA ILE A 420 10.89 4.84 -22.37
C ILE A 420 11.26 3.59 -23.15
N GLY A 421 11.09 2.43 -22.57
CA GLY A 421 11.32 1.14 -23.21
C GLY A 421 11.06 -0.03 -22.26
N CYS A 422 10.80 -1.18 -22.86
CA CYS A 422 10.69 -2.46 -22.15
C CYS A 422 11.27 -3.56 -23.02
N GLU A 423 12.00 -4.50 -22.44
CA GLU A 423 12.47 -5.67 -23.17
C GLU A 423 12.36 -6.94 -22.34
N PHE A 424 12.13 -8.04 -23.04
CA PHE A 424 12.09 -9.37 -22.45
C PHE A 424 13.41 -10.10 -22.72
N ARG A 425 14.03 -10.62 -21.68
CA ARG A 425 15.32 -11.31 -21.75
C ARG A 425 15.12 -12.79 -21.49
N PRO A 426 15.67 -13.68 -22.30
CA PRO A 426 15.70 -15.08 -21.98
C PRO A 426 16.68 -15.32 -20.81
N VAL A 427 16.32 -16.17 -19.89
CA VAL A 427 17.19 -16.70 -18.81
C VAL A 427 17.82 -15.66 -17.88
N TYR A 428 17.16 -14.54 -17.68
CA TYR A 428 17.56 -13.49 -16.73
C TYR A 428 16.33 -12.82 -16.13
N CYS A 429 16.48 -12.16 -14.97
CA CYS A 429 15.35 -11.41 -14.41
C CYS A 429 14.77 -10.45 -15.45
N SER A 430 13.50 -10.65 -15.79
CA SER A 430 12.78 -9.97 -16.87
C SER A 430 11.32 -9.75 -16.43
N PRO A 431 10.62 -8.69 -16.84
CA PRO A 431 11.05 -7.68 -17.82
C PRO A 431 12.16 -6.74 -17.32
N ALA A 432 12.87 -6.13 -18.28
CA ALA A 432 13.76 -5.00 -18.07
C ALA A 432 13.07 -3.74 -18.62
N VAL A 433 12.77 -2.81 -17.74
CA VAL A 433 12.05 -1.59 -18.07
C VAL A 433 12.99 -0.39 -17.96
N TYR A 434 12.99 0.47 -18.96
CA TYR A 434 13.84 1.65 -19.03
C TYR A 434 13.04 2.90 -18.66
N TYR A 435 13.66 3.76 -17.87
CA TYR A 435 13.01 4.96 -17.35
C TYR A 435 13.89 6.20 -17.55
N ASP A 436 13.23 7.27 -17.98
CA ASP A 436 13.73 8.63 -17.83
C ASP A 436 13.31 9.13 -16.44
N VAL A 437 14.28 9.34 -15.54
CA VAL A 437 14.03 9.75 -14.15
C VAL A 437 14.16 11.26 -14.06
N GLU A 438 13.17 11.93 -13.46
CA GLU A 438 13.27 13.35 -13.17
C GLU A 438 14.46 13.61 -12.24
N GLY A 439 15.26 14.63 -12.53
CA GLY A 439 16.52 14.91 -11.83
C GLY A 439 17.70 14.03 -12.26
N GLY A 440 17.51 13.07 -13.18
CA GLY A 440 18.58 12.29 -13.80
C GLY A 440 18.81 10.91 -13.16
N ALA A 441 18.98 9.89 -14.01
CA ALA A 441 19.17 8.49 -13.57
C ALA A 441 20.48 8.28 -12.80
N ARG A 442 21.55 8.97 -13.16
CA ARG A 442 22.86 8.90 -12.47
C ARG A 442 22.76 9.50 -11.08
N GLU A 443 22.16 10.68 -10.97
CA GLU A 443 21.97 11.45 -9.75
C GLU A 443 21.06 10.68 -8.78
N PHE A 444 19.98 10.10 -9.29
CA PHE A 444 19.07 9.25 -8.51
C PHE A 444 19.81 8.05 -7.89
N ARG A 445 20.57 7.30 -8.69
CA ARG A 445 21.36 6.18 -8.15
C ARG A 445 22.37 6.63 -7.08
N GLN A 446 22.99 7.79 -7.28
CA GLN A 446 23.91 8.35 -6.28
C GLN A 446 23.16 8.75 -4.98
N ALA A 447 21.97 9.33 -5.11
CA ALA A 447 21.13 9.68 -3.98
C ALA A 447 20.72 8.41 -3.18
N LEU A 448 20.31 7.34 -3.85
CA LEU A 448 20.01 6.05 -3.21
C LEU A 448 21.21 5.52 -2.41
N ALA A 449 22.40 5.53 -3.00
CA ALA A 449 23.62 5.06 -2.33
C ALA A 449 24.01 5.94 -1.14
N LYS A 450 23.99 7.27 -1.30
CA LYS A 450 24.33 8.23 -0.23
C LYS A 450 23.34 8.19 0.93
N GLY A 451 22.04 8.03 0.63
CA GLY A 451 20.97 7.95 1.63
C GLY A 451 20.84 6.56 2.29
N GLY A 452 21.60 5.55 1.84
CA GLY A 452 21.56 4.19 2.39
C GLY A 452 20.27 3.42 2.05
N TYR A 453 19.62 3.74 0.93
CA TYR A 453 18.34 3.13 0.53
C TYR A 453 18.49 1.75 -0.12
N GLY A 454 19.68 1.40 -0.63
CA GLY A 454 19.88 0.12 -1.31
C GLY A 454 19.37 0.06 -2.74
N HIS A 455 19.33 -1.17 -3.30
CA HIS A 455 19.23 -1.30 -4.75
C HIS A 455 17.81 -1.59 -5.28
N HIS A 456 16.94 -2.34 -4.64
CA HIS A 456 15.60 -2.55 -5.18
C HIS A 456 14.74 -1.29 -5.10
N GLN A 457 13.97 -1.04 -6.15
CA GLN A 457 12.95 0.01 -6.18
C GLN A 457 11.58 -0.61 -6.39
N ALA A 458 10.59 -0.14 -5.63
CA ALA A 458 9.18 -0.35 -5.92
C ALA A 458 8.75 0.66 -6.99
N VAL A 459 7.92 0.23 -7.94
CA VAL A 459 7.47 1.07 -9.07
C VAL A 459 5.97 0.91 -9.25
N ILE A 460 5.23 2.02 -9.28
CA ILE A 460 3.81 2.08 -9.59
C ILE A 460 3.53 3.09 -10.70
N TYR A 461 2.43 2.91 -11.41
CA TYR A 461 1.98 3.87 -12.41
C TYR A 461 1.35 5.10 -11.73
N GLY A 462 1.59 6.27 -12.31
CA GLY A 462 1.13 7.55 -11.80
C GLY A 462 2.17 8.33 -11.00
N ASN A 463 1.91 9.63 -10.80
CA ASN A 463 2.68 10.48 -9.90
C ASN A 463 1.95 10.54 -8.55
N HIS A 464 2.47 9.85 -7.55
CA HIS A 464 1.89 9.70 -6.21
C HIS A 464 2.75 10.36 -5.12
N VAL A 465 3.59 11.32 -5.48
CA VAL A 465 4.49 11.98 -4.51
C VAL A 465 3.68 12.68 -3.42
N LYS A 466 2.67 13.45 -3.81
CA LYS A 466 1.83 14.18 -2.86
C LYS A 466 1.07 13.25 -1.93
N GLU A 467 0.44 12.21 -2.47
CA GLU A 467 -0.32 11.23 -1.69
C GLU A 467 0.59 10.46 -0.71
N LEU A 468 1.82 10.15 -1.11
CA LEU A 468 2.80 9.50 -0.23
C LEU A 468 3.30 10.44 0.88
N GLN A 469 3.43 11.74 0.61
CA GLN A 469 3.74 12.74 1.63
C GLN A 469 2.60 12.89 2.64
N GLU A 470 1.35 13.00 2.18
CA GLU A 470 0.17 13.04 3.05
C GLU A 470 0.04 11.75 3.88
N LEU A 471 0.29 10.59 3.27
CA LEU A 471 0.30 9.30 3.98
C LEU A 471 1.39 9.25 5.06
N ALA A 472 2.57 9.77 4.75
CA ALA A 472 3.71 9.76 5.66
C ALA A 472 3.42 10.53 6.96
N GLU A 473 2.70 11.65 6.88
CA GLU A 473 2.26 12.41 8.06
C GLU A 473 1.33 11.60 8.96
N VAL A 474 0.43 10.80 8.38
CA VAL A 474 -0.56 10.01 9.11
C VAL A 474 0.04 8.72 9.68
N VAL A 475 0.93 8.06 8.93
CA VAL A 475 1.54 6.77 9.33
C VAL A 475 2.76 6.97 10.23
N GLY A 476 3.46 8.09 10.09
CA GLY A 476 4.62 8.44 10.93
C GLY A 476 5.95 7.99 10.33
N PHE A 477 6.19 8.27 9.04
CA PHE A 477 7.50 8.14 8.40
C PHE A 477 7.85 9.43 7.65
N GLU A 478 9.09 9.55 7.17
CA GLU A 478 9.53 10.69 6.38
C GLU A 478 9.56 10.33 4.89
N VAL A 479 9.20 11.27 4.02
CA VAL A 479 9.41 11.18 2.57
C VAL A 479 10.57 12.07 2.16
N GLU A 480 11.58 11.48 1.52
CA GLU A 480 12.65 12.19 0.82
C GLU A 480 12.34 12.16 -0.68
N TYR A 481 11.88 13.29 -1.21
CA TYR A 481 11.57 13.40 -2.63
C TYR A 481 12.81 13.81 -3.41
N PHE A 482 13.20 12.96 -4.36
CA PHE A 482 14.25 13.22 -5.34
C PHE A 482 13.66 13.91 -6.59
N HIS A 483 14.21 15.05 -6.96
CA HIS A 483 13.79 15.86 -8.12
C HIS A 483 14.96 16.65 -8.73
#